data_bee3014975c9ca824859b71179e1ebdb
#
_entry.id   bee3014975c9ca824859b71179e1ebdb
#
_cell.length_a   1.000
_cell.length_b   1.000
_cell.length_c   1.000
_cell.angle_alpha   90.00
_cell.angle_beta   90.00
_cell.angle_gamma   90.00
#
_symmetry.space_group_name_H-M   'P 1'
#
loop_
_entity.id
_entity.type
_entity.pdbx_description
1 polymer ?
#
loop_
_entity_poly.entity_id
_entity_poly.type
_entity_poly.pdbx_seq_one_letter_code
_entity_poly.pdbx_strand_id
1 'polypeptide(L)'
;KETEQEHNDQTKAVRWALNNLKGIETIHILGATGGRADHTIGNTSLLMEYTRMFDLKDITIEMVSDDGTIFPINDTIEFECGPGRSISIFTPDNSLRIRSEGLMYPTDDVVFDNWWKATLNKTVQDNVRLELSHRSIALIMLD
;
A
#
# COMPACT_ATOMS: atom_id res chain seq x y z
N LYS A 1 -8.44 -9.03 -28.15
CA LYS A 1 -9.15 -8.63 -26.94
C LYS A 1 -8.62 -9.36 -25.70
N GLU A 2 -8.42 -8.63 -24.65
CA GLU A 2 -8.03 -9.20 -23.38
C GLU A 2 -9.22 -9.89 -22.72
N THR A 3 -9.08 -11.17 -22.41
CA THR A 3 -10.17 -11.93 -21.80
C THR A 3 -9.92 -12.27 -20.33
N GLU A 4 -8.76 -11.92 -19.80
CA GLU A 4 -8.45 -12.17 -18.40
C GLU A 4 -9.24 -11.21 -17.51
N GLN A 5 -9.95 -11.76 -16.55
CA GLN A 5 -10.67 -10.96 -15.58
C GLN A 5 -9.82 -10.59 -14.37
N GLU A 6 -8.68 -11.24 -14.21
CA GLU A 6 -7.77 -10.97 -13.11
C GLU A 6 -6.94 -9.71 -13.31
N HIS A 7 -6.88 -9.21 -14.54
CA HIS A 7 -6.12 -8.01 -14.86
C HIS A 7 -7.05 -6.92 -15.34
N ASN A 8 -6.92 -5.75 -14.77
CA ASN A 8 -7.64 -4.56 -15.21
C ASN A 8 -6.70 -3.62 -15.97
N ASP A 9 -7.23 -2.50 -16.42
CA ASP A 9 -6.48 -1.52 -17.21
C ASP A 9 -5.31 -0.94 -16.42
N GLN A 10 -5.46 -0.75 -15.11
CA GLN A 10 -4.38 -0.29 -14.25
C GLN A 10 -3.20 -1.27 -14.26
N THR A 11 -3.49 -2.55 -14.09
CA THR A 11 -2.45 -3.60 -14.10
C THR A 11 -1.73 -3.65 -15.45
N LYS A 12 -2.49 -3.53 -16.55
CA LYS A 12 -1.91 -3.52 -17.88
C LYS A 12 -0.97 -2.33 -18.07
N ALA A 13 -1.36 -1.15 -17.59
CA ALA A 13 -0.54 0.04 -17.70
C ALA A 13 0.75 -0.08 -16.88
N VAL A 14 0.66 -0.60 -15.66
CA VAL A 14 1.83 -0.81 -14.80
C VAL A 14 2.79 -1.80 -15.47
N ARG A 15 2.26 -2.91 -15.96
CA ARG A 15 3.09 -3.93 -16.66
C ARG A 15 3.79 -3.32 -17.87
N TRP A 16 3.07 -2.54 -18.65
CA TRP A 16 3.64 -1.88 -19.83
C TRP A 16 4.80 -0.96 -19.43
N ALA A 17 4.59 -0.15 -18.39
CA ALA A 17 5.61 0.79 -17.93
C ALA A 17 6.87 0.05 -17.48
N LEU A 18 6.71 -1.01 -16.69
CA LEU A 18 7.82 -1.79 -16.18
C LEU A 18 8.61 -2.47 -17.29
N ASN A 19 7.92 -2.90 -18.37
CA ASN A 19 8.55 -3.61 -19.47
C ASN A 19 9.18 -2.70 -20.53
N ASN A 20 8.71 -1.46 -20.64
CA ASN A 20 9.06 -0.60 -21.78
C ASN A 20 9.83 0.67 -21.40
N LEU A 21 9.73 1.14 -20.17
CA LEU A 21 10.41 2.35 -19.73
C LEU A 21 11.65 1.97 -18.92
N LYS A 22 12.72 2.77 -19.07
CA LYS A 22 13.99 2.54 -18.38
C LYS A 22 14.23 3.68 -17.39
N GLY A 23 14.97 3.39 -16.31
CA GLY A 23 15.36 4.40 -15.34
C GLY A 23 14.21 4.90 -14.47
N ILE A 24 13.14 4.12 -14.36
CA ILE A 24 12.01 4.48 -13.52
C ILE A 24 12.39 4.31 -12.06
N GLU A 25 12.11 5.33 -11.25
CA GLU A 25 12.28 5.26 -9.80
C GLU A 25 10.93 5.13 -9.09
N THR A 26 9.90 5.79 -9.61
CA THR A 26 8.57 5.80 -8.99
C THR A 26 7.49 5.72 -10.06
N ILE A 27 6.44 4.97 -9.78
CA ILE A 27 5.22 4.98 -10.56
C ILE A 27 4.12 5.57 -9.69
N HIS A 28 3.56 6.68 -10.14
CA HIS A 28 2.40 7.32 -9.51
C HIS A 28 1.16 7.00 -10.30
N ILE A 29 0.19 6.38 -9.65
CA ILE A 29 -1.10 6.07 -10.25
C ILE A 29 -2.09 7.16 -9.83
N LEU A 30 -2.59 7.91 -10.79
CA LEU A 30 -3.51 9.00 -10.54
C LEU A 30 -4.91 8.62 -11.00
N GLY A 31 -5.93 9.14 -10.33
CA GLY A 31 -7.32 8.97 -10.75
C GLY A 31 -7.87 7.56 -10.54
N ALA A 32 -7.17 6.70 -9.83
CA ALA A 32 -7.64 5.34 -9.57
C ALA A 32 -8.63 5.27 -8.40
N THR A 33 -8.80 6.35 -7.69
CA THR A 33 -9.80 6.51 -6.63
C THR A 33 -10.87 7.48 -7.12
N GLY A 34 -12.06 7.35 -6.66
CA GLY A 34 -13.19 8.12 -7.14
C GLY A 34 -14.02 7.28 -8.11
N GLY A 35 -15.22 7.74 -8.41
CA GLY A 35 -16.17 6.95 -9.15
C GLY A 35 -16.74 5.82 -8.31
N ARG A 36 -16.81 4.64 -8.87
CA ARG A 36 -17.39 3.49 -8.16
C ARG A 36 -16.49 3.01 -7.04
N ALA A 37 -17.10 2.74 -5.89
CA ALA A 37 -16.37 2.25 -4.72
C ALA A 37 -15.70 0.90 -4.98
N ASP A 38 -16.35 0.01 -5.74
CA ASP A 38 -15.80 -1.30 -6.04
C ASP A 38 -14.51 -1.19 -6.88
N HIS A 39 -14.46 -0.27 -7.83
CA HIS A 39 -13.24 -0.01 -8.60
C HIS A 39 -12.12 0.51 -7.70
N THR A 40 -12.44 1.42 -6.79
CA THR A 40 -11.45 1.96 -5.85
C THR A 40 -10.88 0.85 -4.98
N ILE A 41 -11.74 0.01 -4.41
CA ILE A 41 -11.32 -1.11 -3.58
C ILE A 41 -10.43 -2.07 -4.38
N GLY A 42 -10.86 -2.44 -5.58
CA GLY A 42 -10.10 -3.34 -6.43
C GLY A 42 -8.74 -2.77 -6.82
N ASN A 43 -8.70 -1.52 -7.24
CA ASN A 43 -7.46 -0.88 -7.64
C ASN A 43 -6.47 -0.74 -6.49
N THR A 44 -6.94 -0.39 -5.30
CA THR A 44 -6.08 -0.30 -4.13
C THR A 44 -5.56 -1.67 -3.71
N SER A 45 -6.40 -2.69 -3.76
CA SER A 45 -6.00 -4.06 -3.46
C SER A 45 -4.92 -4.56 -4.42
N LEU A 46 -5.02 -4.21 -5.71
CA LEU A 46 -4.03 -4.60 -6.70
C LEU A 46 -2.64 -4.06 -6.42
N LEU A 47 -2.50 -2.94 -5.74
CA LEU A 47 -1.19 -2.43 -5.37
C LEU A 47 -0.40 -3.47 -4.57
N MET A 48 -1.04 -4.16 -3.65
CA MET A 48 -0.38 -5.21 -2.86
C MET A 48 0.05 -6.36 -3.77
N GLU A 49 -0.80 -6.74 -4.73
CA GLU A 49 -0.45 -7.81 -5.66
C GLU A 49 0.76 -7.47 -6.51
N TYR A 50 0.97 -6.20 -6.84
CA TYR A 50 2.11 -5.80 -7.66
C TYR A 50 3.45 -6.13 -7.00
N THR A 51 3.52 -6.17 -5.68
CA THR A 51 4.74 -6.59 -4.98
C THR A 51 5.02 -8.08 -5.16
N ARG A 52 4.01 -8.86 -5.52
CA ARG A 52 4.14 -10.31 -5.79
C ARG A 52 4.24 -10.61 -7.29
N MET A 53 3.52 -9.82 -8.13
CA MET A 53 3.47 -10.06 -9.58
C MET A 53 4.72 -9.61 -10.30
N PHE A 54 5.34 -8.52 -9.82
CA PHE A 54 6.43 -7.86 -10.52
C PHE A 54 7.67 -7.82 -9.65
N ASP A 55 8.84 -7.90 -10.29
CA ASP A 55 10.11 -7.61 -9.64
C ASP A 55 10.30 -6.09 -9.69
N LEU A 56 9.85 -5.41 -8.67
CA LEU A 56 9.90 -3.96 -8.61
C LEU A 56 11.31 -3.42 -8.29
N LYS A 57 12.16 -4.27 -7.68
CA LYS A 57 13.51 -3.86 -7.26
C LYS A 57 13.43 -2.59 -6.41
N ASP A 58 14.02 -1.51 -6.90
CA ASP A 58 14.02 -0.23 -6.20
C ASP A 58 12.90 0.70 -6.67
N ILE A 59 11.98 0.20 -7.48
CA ILE A 59 10.88 1.01 -7.98
C ILE A 59 9.78 1.10 -6.92
N THR A 60 9.41 2.33 -6.57
CA THR A 60 8.30 2.62 -5.69
C THR A 60 7.03 2.75 -6.52
N ILE A 61 5.95 2.13 -6.08
CA ILE A 61 4.65 2.27 -6.74
C ILE A 61 3.64 2.78 -5.71
N GLU A 62 2.86 3.78 -6.10
CA GLU A 62 1.88 4.38 -5.20
C GLU A 62 0.70 4.98 -5.96
N MET A 63 -0.45 5.01 -5.29
CA MET A 63 -1.61 5.75 -5.77
C MET A 63 -1.67 7.08 -5.05
N VAL A 64 -1.97 8.14 -5.78
CA VAL A 64 -2.10 9.49 -5.23
C VAL A 64 -3.53 9.95 -5.46
N SER A 65 -4.17 10.42 -4.38
CA SER A 65 -5.52 10.97 -4.42
C SER A 65 -5.57 12.26 -3.61
N ASP A 66 -6.71 12.92 -3.62
CA ASP A 66 -6.91 14.12 -2.82
C ASP A 66 -6.81 13.83 -1.32
N ASP A 67 -7.06 12.59 -0.92
CA ASP A 67 -7.07 12.18 0.49
C ASP A 67 -5.71 11.67 0.97
N GLY A 68 -4.73 11.58 0.09
CA GLY A 68 -3.40 11.14 0.48
C GLY A 68 -2.77 10.16 -0.50
N THR A 69 -1.75 9.46 -0.03
CA THR A 69 -0.97 8.53 -0.81
C THR A 69 -1.18 7.13 -0.27
N ILE A 70 -1.33 6.16 -1.17
CA ILE A 70 -1.53 4.76 -0.84
C ILE A 70 -0.38 3.98 -1.47
N PHE A 71 0.33 3.20 -0.67
CA PHE A 71 1.46 2.41 -1.18
C PHE A 71 1.51 1.03 -0.52
N PRO A 72 2.01 0.02 -1.25
CA PRO A 72 2.12 -1.33 -0.73
C PRO A 72 3.46 -1.55 -0.05
N ILE A 73 3.47 -2.47 0.91
CA ILE A 73 4.71 -2.99 1.50
C ILE A 73 4.64 -4.51 1.50
N ASN A 74 5.80 -5.16 1.47
CA ASN A 74 5.89 -6.63 1.55
C ASN A 74 6.85 -7.11 2.63
N ASP A 75 7.50 -6.19 3.33
CA ASP A 75 8.44 -6.49 4.41
C ASP A 75 8.48 -5.29 5.34
N THR A 76 9.25 -5.42 6.41
CA THR A 76 9.51 -4.33 7.35
C THR A 76 9.95 -3.06 6.62
N ILE A 77 9.41 -1.93 7.02
CA ILE A 77 9.70 -0.65 6.41
C ILE A 77 9.88 0.42 7.49
N GLU A 78 10.72 1.39 7.17
CA GLU A 78 10.83 2.62 7.93
C GLU A 78 10.78 3.78 6.96
N PHE A 79 9.99 4.80 7.26
CA PHE A 79 9.85 5.94 6.38
C PHE A 79 9.66 7.23 7.17
N GLU A 80 10.08 8.33 6.57
CA GLU A 80 9.93 9.66 7.12
C GLU A 80 8.64 10.29 6.61
N CYS A 81 7.81 10.77 7.51
CA CYS A 81 6.51 11.35 7.14
C CYS A 81 6.16 12.61 7.91
N GLY A 82 6.82 12.85 9.05
CA GLY A 82 6.44 13.92 9.96
C GLY A 82 5.31 13.52 10.89
N PRO A 83 5.18 14.19 12.03
CA PRO A 83 4.13 13.90 13.00
C PRO A 83 2.79 14.49 12.59
N GLY A 84 1.72 13.97 13.15
CA GLY A 84 0.37 14.51 12.95
C GLY A 84 -0.31 14.07 11.67
N ARG A 85 0.26 13.09 10.94
CA ARG A 85 -0.33 12.55 9.72
C ARG A 85 -1.30 11.42 10.04
N SER A 86 -2.40 11.36 9.32
CA SER A 86 -3.32 10.22 9.42
C SER A 86 -2.72 9.04 8.67
N ILE A 87 -2.74 7.87 9.30
CA ILE A 87 -2.21 6.65 8.70
C ILE A 87 -3.16 5.50 8.95
N SER A 88 -3.38 4.70 7.90
CA SER A 88 -4.18 3.49 7.97
C SER A 88 -3.40 2.33 7.36
N ILE A 89 -3.57 1.15 7.93
CA ILE A 89 -2.86 -0.06 7.50
C ILE A 89 -3.89 -1.14 7.23
N PHE A 90 -3.76 -1.78 6.06
CA PHE A 90 -4.63 -2.87 5.64
C PHE A 90 -3.79 -4.06 5.22
N THR A 91 -4.23 -5.25 5.54
CA THR A 91 -3.63 -6.47 5.03
C THR A 91 -4.68 -7.57 4.91
N PRO A 92 -4.59 -8.41 3.87
CA PRO A 92 -5.44 -9.60 3.77
C PRO A 92 -4.90 -10.79 4.54
N ASP A 93 -3.70 -10.67 5.14
CA ASP A 93 -3.03 -11.74 5.85
C ASP A 93 -3.36 -11.68 7.34
N ASN A 94 -4.28 -12.51 7.79
CA ASN A 94 -4.72 -12.53 9.19
C ASN A 94 -3.61 -12.99 10.14
N SER A 95 -2.59 -13.67 9.63
CA SER A 95 -1.47 -14.15 10.46
C SER A 95 -0.41 -13.09 10.68
N LEU A 96 -0.43 -12.02 9.89
CA LEU A 96 0.56 -10.96 9.99
C LEU A 96 0.40 -10.19 11.29
N ARG A 97 1.52 -9.92 11.95
CA ARG A 97 1.60 -8.99 13.07
C ARG A 97 2.54 -7.87 12.70
N ILE A 98 2.22 -6.67 13.12
CA ILE A 98 3.02 -5.48 12.81
C ILE A 98 3.34 -4.77 14.12
N ARG A 99 4.63 -4.70 14.44
CA ARG A 99 5.10 -3.89 15.55
C ARG A 99 5.37 -2.49 15.04
N SER A 100 4.76 -1.50 15.64
CA SER A 100 4.88 -0.12 15.16
C SER A 100 5.71 0.75 16.10
N GLU A 101 6.45 1.68 15.50
CA GLU A 101 7.10 2.77 16.23
C GLU A 101 6.70 4.07 15.54
N GLY A 102 6.32 5.08 16.35
CA GLY A 102 5.94 6.37 15.83
C GLY A 102 4.45 6.59 15.58
N LEU A 103 3.61 5.68 16.05
CA LEU A 103 2.16 5.80 15.92
C LEU A 103 1.52 6.09 17.28
N MET A 104 0.44 6.86 17.24
CA MET A 104 -0.33 7.19 18.46
C MET A 104 -0.91 5.92 19.09
N TYR A 105 -1.39 5.00 18.26
CA TYR A 105 -1.97 3.73 18.71
C TYR A 105 -1.08 2.61 18.18
N PRO A 106 -0.22 2.01 19.04
CA PRO A 106 0.64 0.91 18.59
C PRO A 106 -0.18 -0.23 18.00
N THR A 107 0.35 -0.84 16.95
CA THR A 107 -0.33 -1.93 16.25
C THR A 107 0.09 -3.31 16.75
N ASP A 108 0.94 -3.38 17.76
CA ASP A 108 1.58 -4.62 18.20
C ASP A 108 0.59 -5.73 18.55
N ASP A 109 -0.56 -5.37 19.13
CA ASP A 109 -1.57 -6.33 19.55
C ASP A 109 -2.74 -6.46 18.57
N VAL A 110 -2.65 -5.81 17.40
CA VAL A 110 -3.74 -5.87 16.42
C VAL A 110 -3.74 -7.21 15.71
N VAL A 111 -4.92 -7.85 15.70
CA VAL A 111 -5.18 -9.05 14.90
C VAL A 111 -5.88 -8.59 13.63
N PHE A 112 -5.26 -8.83 12.49
CA PHE A 112 -5.78 -8.36 11.20
C PHE A 112 -6.86 -9.31 10.65
N ASP A 113 -7.91 -9.48 11.40
CA ASP A 113 -9.04 -10.30 10.97
C ASP A 113 -10.16 -9.47 10.33
N ASN A 114 -9.98 -8.16 10.27
CA ASN A 114 -10.91 -7.27 9.58
C ASN A 114 -10.18 -5.96 9.19
N TRP A 115 -10.64 -5.35 8.11
CA TRP A 115 -9.98 -4.18 7.52
C TRP A 115 -10.06 -2.90 8.36
N TRP A 116 -11.02 -2.80 9.27
CA TRP A 116 -11.16 -1.58 10.06
C TRP A 116 -10.13 -1.49 11.19
N LYS A 117 -9.46 -2.57 11.52
CA LYS A 117 -8.72 -2.72 12.79
C LYS A 117 -7.52 -1.78 12.94
N ALA A 118 -6.85 -1.43 11.87
CA ALA A 118 -5.68 -0.55 11.95
C ALA A 118 -5.88 0.69 11.09
N THR A 119 -7.08 1.25 11.13
CA THR A 119 -7.41 2.46 10.40
C THR A 119 -7.43 3.67 11.31
N LEU A 120 -7.25 4.85 10.70
CA LEU A 120 -7.39 6.14 11.36
C LEU A 120 -6.45 6.31 12.55
N ASN A 121 -5.25 5.81 12.42
CA ASN A 121 -4.16 6.06 13.36
C ASN A 121 -3.50 7.40 13.03
N LYS A 122 -2.53 7.79 13.81
CA LYS A 122 -1.85 9.08 13.63
C LYS A 122 -0.37 8.91 13.90
N THR A 123 0.46 9.55 13.08
CA THR A 123 1.89 9.58 13.33
C THR A 123 2.20 10.58 14.45
N VAL A 124 3.16 10.25 15.30
CA VAL A 124 3.53 11.10 16.45
C VAL A 124 5.00 11.49 16.46
N GLN A 125 5.75 11.08 15.44
CA GLN A 125 7.17 11.46 15.28
C GLN A 125 7.52 11.49 13.80
N ASP A 126 8.74 11.96 13.49
CA ASP A 126 9.16 12.14 12.09
C ASP A 126 9.24 10.82 11.35
N ASN A 127 9.76 9.78 11.98
CA ASN A 127 9.93 8.48 11.36
C ASN A 127 8.91 7.49 11.91
N VAL A 128 8.38 6.67 11.01
CA VAL A 128 7.51 5.55 11.36
C VAL A 128 8.22 4.27 10.94
N ARG A 129 8.27 3.30 11.86
CA ARG A 129 8.77 1.97 11.57
C ARG A 129 7.64 0.96 11.74
N LEU A 130 7.46 0.14 10.73
CA LEU A 130 6.51 -0.96 10.76
C LEU A 130 7.29 -2.25 10.55
N GLU A 131 7.43 -3.01 11.63
CA GLU A 131 8.15 -4.28 11.61
C GLU A 131 7.14 -5.41 11.43
N LEU A 132 7.26 -6.11 10.31
CA LEU A 132 6.40 -7.23 9.98
C LEU A 132 6.93 -8.51 10.62
N SER A 133 6.03 -9.31 11.16
CA SER A 133 6.39 -10.61 11.77
C SER A 133 6.98 -11.59 10.76
N HIS A 134 6.62 -11.42 9.48
CA HIS A 134 7.13 -12.20 8.36
C HIS A 134 6.86 -11.43 7.08
N ARG A 135 7.50 -11.83 5.99
CA ARG A 135 7.20 -11.25 4.69
C ARG A 135 5.76 -11.54 4.32
N SER A 136 5.05 -10.52 3.88
CA SER A 136 3.63 -10.60 3.54
C SER A 136 3.29 -9.46 2.60
N ILE A 137 2.03 -9.07 2.55
CA ILE A 137 1.62 -7.86 1.82
C ILE A 137 0.74 -7.02 2.73
N ALA A 138 0.97 -5.73 2.68
CA ALA A 138 0.12 -4.77 3.38
C ALA A 138 0.04 -3.48 2.58
N LEU A 139 -0.95 -2.68 2.89
CA LEU A 139 -1.24 -1.43 2.22
C LEU A 139 -1.23 -0.32 3.26
N ILE A 140 -0.48 0.74 2.96
CA ILE A 140 -0.39 1.91 3.83
C ILE A 140 -1.10 3.06 3.14
N MET A 141 -2.00 3.72 3.86
CA MET A 141 -2.61 4.97 3.40
C MET A 141 -2.14 6.09 4.33
N LEU A 142 -1.53 7.10 3.74
CA LEU A 142 -0.92 8.21 4.47
C LEU A 142 -1.41 9.52 3.86
N ASP A 143 -2.04 10.38 4.64
CA ASP A 143 -2.54 11.64 4.13
C ASP A 143 -1.49 12.77 4.16
#